data_7003fbc8b3243be66ad975cb3e642866
#
_entry.id   7003fbc8b3243be66ad975cb3e642866
#
_cell.length_a   1.000
_cell.length_b   1.000
_cell.length_c   1.000
_cell.angle_alpha   90.00
_cell.angle_beta   90.00
_cell.angle_gamma   90.00
#
_symmetry.space_group_name_H-M   'P 1'
#
loop_
_entity.id
_entity.type
_entity.pdbx_description
1 polymer ?
#
loop_
_entity_poly.entity_id
_entity_poly.type
_entity_poly.pdbx_seq_one_letter_code
_entity_poly.pdbx_strand_id
1 'polypeptide(L)'
;MTYREAILLGESILQKAKIVDAKNDAWLLLAMACRIDHTYYYVHMDEEMSQEQIREYQALLSKRAERIPLQYIVGEQEFMGLKFRVNSNVLIPRQDTETLVEEALKVIEPGMRVLDMCTGSGCIIISILKNTTNVDGAACDISKQALNVAKENARLNGVFVDFERSNLFEHVDEMYDVIVSNPPYIRSDEIPHLMPEVSVFEPHEALDGSEDGLLFYRRIIKDCRANLKPQGRLLFEIGCDQGRQVSEMMQFAGFSDVHVIKDLAGNDRVVSGVHDSKEEKHV
;
A
#
# COMPACT_ATOMS: atom_id res chain seq x y z
N MET A 1 2.16 11.56 37.01
CA MET A 1 1.75 10.36 36.25
C MET A 1 3.00 9.64 35.77
N THR A 2 3.16 8.39 36.18
CA THR A 2 4.28 7.56 35.75
C THR A 2 4.08 7.05 34.32
N TYR A 3 5.16 6.55 33.67
CA TYR A 3 5.04 5.92 32.35
C TYR A 3 4.09 4.70 32.38
N ARG A 4 4.10 3.91 33.45
CA ARG A 4 3.20 2.78 33.67
C ARG A 4 1.73 3.23 33.73
N GLU A 5 1.44 4.27 34.50
CA GLU A 5 0.09 4.83 34.60
C GLU A 5 -0.38 5.40 33.26
N ALA A 6 0.53 6.00 32.48
CA ALA A 6 0.23 6.56 31.16
C ALA A 6 -0.21 5.46 30.16
N ILE A 7 0.49 4.34 30.13
CA ILE A 7 0.11 3.19 29.28
C ILE A 7 -1.28 2.68 29.63
N LEU A 8 -1.53 2.43 30.92
CA LEU A 8 -2.83 1.93 31.37
C LEU A 8 -3.98 2.89 31.06
N LEU A 9 -3.74 4.20 31.23
CA LEU A 9 -4.69 5.24 30.86
C LEU A 9 -4.95 5.24 29.36
N GLY A 10 -3.88 5.23 28.53
CA GLY A 10 -3.98 5.20 27.08
C GLY A 10 -4.75 3.98 26.57
N GLU A 11 -4.40 2.79 27.05
CA GLU A 11 -5.11 1.56 26.71
C GLU A 11 -6.61 1.66 27.05
N SER A 12 -6.95 2.17 28.25
CA SER A 12 -8.35 2.33 28.67
C SER A 12 -9.12 3.33 27.77
N ILE A 13 -8.48 4.45 27.36
CA ILE A 13 -9.09 5.44 26.46
C ILE A 13 -9.35 4.81 25.09
N LEU A 14 -8.37 4.14 24.52
CA LEU A 14 -8.47 3.56 23.19
C LEU A 14 -9.43 2.36 23.13
N GLN A 15 -9.50 1.56 24.19
CA GLN A 15 -10.50 0.49 24.31
C GLN A 15 -11.94 1.05 24.31
N LYS A 16 -12.19 2.14 25.04
CA LYS A 16 -13.51 2.84 25.02
C LYS A 16 -13.85 3.37 23.63
N ALA A 17 -12.84 3.80 22.87
CA ALA A 17 -12.99 4.21 21.48
C ALA A 17 -13.08 3.01 20.49
N LYS A 18 -13.13 1.77 21.01
CA LYS A 18 -13.22 0.52 20.21
C LYS A 18 -12.04 0.35 19.24
N ILE A 19 -10.86 0.82 19.62
CA ILE A 19 -9.62 0.53 18.89
C ILE A 19 -9.25 -0.92 19.14
N VAL A 20 -9.04 -1.68 18.06
CA VAL A 20 -8.80 -3.13 18.14
C VAL A 20 -7.48 -3.41 18.85
N ASP A 21 -6.42 -2.69 18.49
CA ASP A 21 -5.06 -2.91 19.02
C ASP A 21 -4.67 -1.83 20.05
N ALA A 22 -5.63 -1.50 20.95
CA ALA A 22 -5.53 -0.38 21.90
C ALA A 22 -4.24 -0.38 22.71
N LYS A 23 -3.76 -1.56 23.12
CA LYS A 23 -2.54 -1.69 23.93
C LYS A 23 -1.29 -1.31 23.13
N ASN A 24 -1.15 -1.82 21.91
CA ASN A 24 -0.03 -1.51 21.03
C ASN A 24 -0.05 -0.05 20.60
N ASP A 25 -1.23 0.47 20.25
CA ASP A 25 -1.39 1.88 19.86
C ASP A 25 -1.01 2.82 21.02
N ALA A 26 -1.46 2.53 22.25
CA ALA A 26 -1.09 3.30 23.44
C ALA A 26 0.42 3.32 23.66
N TRP A 27 1.08 2.18 23.46
CA TRP A 27 2.53 2.09 23.55
C TRP A 27 3.24 2.92 22.49
N LEU A 28 2.88 2.77 21.21
CA LEU A 28 3.52 3.49 20.11
C LEU A 28 3.36 5.01 20.24
N LEU A 29 2.18 5.45 20.67
CA LEU A 29 1.94 6.89 20.94
C LEU A 29 2.74 7.40 22.15
N LEU A 30 2.91 6.58 23.21
CA LEU A 30 3.77 6.94 24.34
C LEU A 30 5.24 7.03 23.92
N ALA A 31 5.70 6.02 23.18
CA ALA A 31 7.07 5.98 22.66
C ALA A 31 7.37 7.21 21.79
N MET A 32 6.42 7.62 20.95
CA MET A 32 6.52 8.82 20.13
C MET A 32 6.57 10.10 20.98
N ALA A 33 5.61 10.28 21.89
CA ALA A 33 5.51 11.49 22.73
C ALA A 33 6.73 11.69 23.62
N CYS A 34 7.29 10.60 24.12
CA CYS A 34 8.41 10.64 25.07
C CYS A 34 9.77 10.40 24.41
N ARG A 35 9.81 10.00 23.13
CA ARG A 35 11.03 9.61 22.37
C ARG A 35 11.82 8.52 23.09
N ILE A 36 11.13 7.47 23.54
CA ILE A 36 11.67 6.34 24.29
C ILE A 36 11.46 5.04 23.52
N ASP A 37 12.30 4.07 23.82
CA ASP A 37 12.15 2.68 23.38
C ASP A 37 11.64 1.78 24.51
N HIS A 38 11.42 0.50 24.19
CA HIS A 38 11.00 -0.50 25.17
C HIS A 38 12.00 -0.65 26.34
N THR A 39 13.32 -0.58 26.05
CA THR A 39 14.37 -0.73 27.07
C THR A 39 14.27 0.40 28.10
N TYR A 40 14.21 1.64 27.59
CA TYR A 40 14.03 2.80 28.46
C TYR A 40 12.76 2.68 29.32
N TYR A 41 11.62 2.32 28.70
CA TYR A 41 10.36 2.16 29.40
C TYR A 41 10.47 1.17 30.56
N TYR A 42 11.01 -0.04 30.34
CA TYR A 42 11.08 -1.07 31.39
C TYR A 42 11.99 -0.68 32.55
N VAL A 43 13.03 0.13 32.30
CA VAL A 43 13.93 0.63 33.35
C VAL A 43 13.28 1.76 34.15
N HIS A 44 12.50 2.63 33.50
CA HIS A 44 12.00 3.89 34.07
C HIS A 44 10.48 3.93 34.27
N MET A 45 9.77 2.80 34.12
CA MET A 45 8.30 2.79 34.07
C MET A 45 7.60 3.33 35.32
N ASP A 46 8.26 3.33 36.45
CA ASP A 46 7.75 3.87 37.73
C ASP A 46 8.18 5.33 37.98
N GLU A 47 8.94 5.93 37.08
CA GLU A 47 9.32 7.34 37.13
C GLU A 47 8.21 8.26 36.59
N GLU A 48 8.20 9.48 37.03
CA GLU A 48 7.22 10.48 36.59
C GLU A 48 7.59 11.11 35.23
N MET A 49 6.61 11.19 34.36
CA MET A 49 6.69 11.92 33.11
C MET A 49 6.67 13.44 33.36
N SER A 50 7.34 14.21 32.50
CA SER A 50 7.22 15.65 32.50
C SER A 50 5.81 16.11 32.08
N GLN A 51 5.43 17.32 32.46
CA GLN A 51 4.14 17.90 32.06
C GLN A 51 4.00 18.07 30.52
N GLU A 52 5.11 18.27 29.82
CA GLU A 52 5.16 18.37 28.36
C GLU A 52 4.87 17.01 27.72
N GLN A 53 5.55 15.96 28.16
CA GLN A 53 5.31 14.59 27.69
C GLN A 53 3.86 14.14 27.94
N ILE A 54 3.30 14.46 29.11
CA ILE A 54 1.90 14.13 29.43
C ILE A 54 0.96 14.82 28.44
N ARG A 55 1.16 16.12 28.17
CA ARG A 55 0.31 16.88 27.23
C ARG A 55 0.42 16.33 25.81
N GLU A 56 1.64 16.06 25.36
CA GLU A 56 1.86 15.50 24.02
C GLU A 56 1.19 14.13 23.87
N TYR A 57 1.39 13.24 24.82
CA TYR A 57 0.76 11.94 24.83
C TYR A 57 -0.78 12.01 24.80
N GLN A 58 -1.35 12.87 25.66
CA GLN A 58 -2.80 13.05 25.69
C GLN A 58 -3.36 13.60 24.38
N ALA A 59 -2.64 14.50 23.72
CA ALA A 59 -3.03 15.03 22.41
C ALA A 59 -3.02 13.94 21.32
N LEU A 60 -2.00 13.06 21.34
CA LEU A 60 -1.92 11.91 20.40
C LEU A 60 -3.03 10.89 20.68
N LEU A 61 -3.30 10.57 21.94
CA LEU A 61 -4.41 9.69 22.33
C LEU A 61 -5.77 10.24 21.90
N SER A 62 -6.00 11.55 22.02
CA SER A 62 -7.25 12.18 21.56
C SER A 62 -7.45 11.96 20.06
N LYS A 63 -6.43 12.25 19.25
CA LYS A 63 -6.48 11.99 17.79
C LYS A 63 -6.79 10.53 17.48
N ARG A 64 -6.14 9.59 18.17
CA ARG A 64 -6.37 8.16 17.94
C ARG A 64 -7.76 7.73 18.39
N ALA A 65 -8.27 8.27 19.50
CA ALA A 65 -9.63 8.01 19.97
C ALA A 65 -10.71 8.55 19.02
N GLU A 66 -10.41 9.56 18.19
CA GLU A 66 -11.24 10.03 17.07
C GLU A 66 -11.17 9.10 15.85
N ARG A 67 -10.51 7.96 15.96
CA ARG A 67 -10.35 6.94 14.91
C ARG A 67 -9.39 7.35 13.78
N ILE A 68 -8.60 8.42 13.93
CA ILE A 68 -7.52 8.72 12.98
C ILE A 68 -6.55 7.52 12.96
N PRO A 69 -6.17 6.99 11.79
CA PRO A 69 -5.21 5.89 11.71
C PRO A 69 -3.92 6.18 12.48
N LEU A 70 -3.42 5.19 13.22
CA LEU A 70 -2.17 5.35 13.97
C LEU A 70 -1.03 5.82 13.06
N GLN A 71 -0.92 5.23 11.88
CA GLN A 71 0.12 5.54 10.90
C GLN A 71 0.08 7.00 10.43
N TYR A 72 -1.11 7.60 10.31
CA TYR A 72 -1.22 9.03 9.99
C TYR A 72 -0.85 9.93 11.16
N ILE A 73 -1.05 9.46 12.39
CA ILE A 73 -0.62 10.17 13.60
C ILE A 73 0.90 10.11 13.73
N VAL A 74 1.49 8.93 13.50
CA VAL A 74 2.95 8.69 13.55
C VAL A 74 3.65 9.29 12.32
N GLY A 75 2.96 9.34 11.17
CA GLY A 75 3.48 9.85 9.91
C GLY A 75 4.29 8.84 9.10
N GLU A 76 4.40 7.58 9.57
CA GLU A 76 5.16 6.54 8.88
C GLU A 76 4.52 5.16 9.00
N GLN A 77 4.82 4.29 8.02
CA GLN A 77 4.48 2.87 7.98
C GLN A 77 5.71 2.08 7.52
N GLU A 78 5.93 0.93 8.15
CA GLU A 78 6.90 -0.05 7.66
C GLU A 78 6.25 -0.97 6.62
N PHE A 79 6.98 -1.26 5.53
CA PHE A 79 6.58 -2.16 4.46
C PHE A 79 7.84 -2.76 3.81
N MET A 80 7.90 -4.08 3.64
CA MET A 80 9.09 -4.79 3.12
C MET A 80 10.39 -4.44 3.87
N GLY A 81 10.30 -4.18 5.19
CA GLY A 81 11.44 -3.77 6.02
C GLY A 81 11.94 -2.33 5.75
N LEU A 82 11.22 -1.55 4.96
CA LEU A 82 11.53 -0.17 4.62
C LEU A 82 10.54 0.80 5.29
N LYS A 83 10.98 2.02 5.57
CA LYS A 83 10.11 3.07 6.11
C LYS A 83 9.49 3.88 4.98
N PHE A 84 8.18 4.11 5.08
CA PHE A 84 7.39 4.94 4.17
C PHE A 84 6.67 6.04 4.94
N ARG A 85 6.78 7.26 4.50
CA ARG A 85 5.94 8.36 4.97
C ARG A 85 4.53 8.16 4.45
N VAL A 86 3.55 8.40 5.32
CA VAL A 86 2.13 8.29 4.99
C VAL A 86 1.35 9.46 5.59
N ASN A 87 0.30 9.86 4.91
CA ASN A 87 -0.67 10.86 5.34
C ASN A 87 -2.00 10.61 4.62
N SER A 88 -3.01 11.44 4.87
CA SER A 88 -4.35 11.31 4.29
C SER A 88 -4.45 11.41 2.75
N ASN A 89 -3.32 11.55 2.04
CA ASN A 89 -3.31 11.57 0.57
C ASN A 89 -2.96 10.22 -0.06
N VAL A 90 -2.60 9.21 0.74
CA VAL A 90 -2.20 7.89 0.26
C VAL A 90 -2.82 6.77 1.09
N LEU A 91 -3.12 5.66 0.46
CA LEU A 91 -3.44 4.41 1.16
C LEU A 91 -2.25 4.03 2.05
N ILE A 92 -2.51 3.64 3.29
CA ILE A 92 -1.48 3.11 4.17
C ILE A 92 -1.03 1.75 3.62
N PRO A 93 0.27 1.54 3.34
CA PRO A 93 0.77 0.24 2.86
C PRO A 93 0.31 -0.92 3.74
N ARG A 94 -0.27 -1.96 3.12
CA ARG A 94 -0.77 -3.16 3.81
C ARG A 94 0.24 -4.28 3.71
N GLN A 95 0.32 -5.10 4.74
CA GLN A 95 1.21 -6.26 4.75
C GLN A 95 0.85 -7.27 3.64
N ASP A 96 -0.44 -7.42 3.32
CA ASP A 96 -0.90 -8.30 2.25
C ASP A 96 -0.31 -7.90 0.87
N THR A 97 -0.07 -6.60 0.65
CA THR A 97 0.55 -6.06 -0.58
C THR A 97 2.02 -6.52 -0.74
N GLU A 98 2.69 -6.96 0.33
CA GLU A 98 4.04 -7.53 0.24
C GLU A 98 4.07 -8.77 -0.66
N THR A 99 2.96 -9.55 -0.70
CA THR A 99 2.81 -10.68 -1.63
C THR A 99 2.96 -10.26 -3.09
N LEU A 100 2.40 -9.10 -3.50
CA LEU A 100 2.56 -8.58 -4.86
C LEU A 100 4.03 -8.26 -5.18
N VAL A 101 4.74 -7.63 -4.23
CA VAL A 101 6.16 -7.32 -4.39
C VAL A 101 6.99 -8.61 -4.50
N GLU A 102 6.75 -9.58 -3.61
CA GLU A 102 7.46 -10.87 -3.63
C GLU A 102 7.26 -11.63 -4.96
N GLU A 103 6.04 -11.63 -5.50
CA GLU A 103 5.76 -12.27 -6.80
C GLU A 103 6.40 -11.51 -7.96
N ALA A 104 6.40 -10.17 -7.93
CA ALA A 104 7.09 -9.37 -8.93
C ALA A 104 8.60 -9.63 -8.92
N LEU A 105 9.21 -9.74 -7.74
CA LEU A 105 10.66 -10.02 -7.60
C LEU A 105 11.08 -11.39 -8.19
N LYS A 106 10.18 -12.37 -8.29
CA LYS A 106 10.49 -13.68 -8.89
C LYS A 106 10.66 -13.64 -10.41
N VAL A 107 10.12 -12.59 -11.05
CA VAL A 107 10.07 -12.48 -12.52
C VAL A 107 10.85 -11.30 -13.07
N ILE A 108 11.36 -10.41 -12.20
CA ILE A 108 12.15 -9.25 -12.60
C ILE A 108 13.61 -9.64 -12.69
N GLU A 109 14.22 -9.35 -13.84
CA GLU A 109 15.64 -9.59 -14.13
C GLU A 109 16.40 -8.27 -14.35
N PRO A 110 17.73 -8.24 -14.18
CA PRO A 110 18.54 -7.06 -14.48
C PRO A 110 18.37 -6.58 -15.93
N GLY A 111 18.18 -5.28 -16.10
CA GLY A 111 17.94 -4.64 -17.40
C GLY A 111 16.45 -4.50 -17.75
N MET A 112 15.55 -5.05 -16.93
CA MET A 112 14.11 -4.88 -17.10
C MET A 112 13.64 -3.50 -16.65
N ARG A 113 12.49 -3.11 -17.19
CA ARG A 113 11.76 -1.89 -16.83
C ARG A 113 10.41 -2.24 -16.23
N VAL A 114 10.11 -1.68 -15.06
CA VAL A 114 8.90 -1.98 -14.27
C VAL A 114 8.06 -0.73 -14.12
N LEU A 115 6.74 -0.88 -14.31
CA LEU A 115 5.74 0.17 -14.05
C LEU A 115 4.87 -0.22 -12.85
N ASP A 116 4.76 0.68 -11.88
CA ASP A 116 3.78 0.61 -10.79
C ASP A 116 2.59 1.53 -11.11
N MET A 117 1.47 0.93 -11.44
CA MET A 117 0.22 1.61 -11.79
C MET A 117 -0.64 1.80 -10.53
N CYS A 118 -1.16 3.01 -10.29
CA CYS A 118 -1.85 3.40 -9.05
C CYS A 118 -0.92 3.33 -7.83
N THR A 119 0.26 3.95 -7.95
CA THR A 119 1.39 3.77 -7.04
C THR A 119 1.15 4.25 -5.60
N GLY A 120 0.22 5.18 -5.36
CA GLY A 120 -0.09 5.71 -4.04
C GLY A 120 1.14 6.27 -3.31
N SER A 121 1.58 5.60 -2.25
CA SER A 121 2.77 5.98 -1.47
C SER A 121 4.10 5.62 -2.15
N GLY A 122 4.07 4.89 -3.27
CA GLY A 122 5.24 4.36 -3.95
C GLY A 122 5.79 3.07 -3.34
N CYS A 123 5.10 2.47 -2.37
CA CYS A 123 5.67 1.36 -1.57
C CYS A 123 6.03 0.14 -2.43
N ILE A 124 5.26 -0.17 -3.46
CA ILE A 124 5.51 -1.33 -4.34
C ILE A 124 6.78 -1.11 -5.15
N ILE A 125 6.83 -0.05 -5.98
CA ILE A 125 7.97 0.18 -6.88
C ILE A 125 9.26 0.44 -6.10
N ILE A 126 9.21 1.19 -5.02
CA ILE A 126 10.38 1.48 -4.18
C ILE A 126 10.93 0.19 -3.58
N SER A 127 10.05 -0.70 -3.08
CA SER A 127 10.47 -2.00 -2.53
C SER A 127 11.05 -2.92 -3.61
N ILE A 128 10.49 -2.93 -4.82
CA ILE A 128 11.05 -3.66 -5.96
C ILE A 128 12.48 -3.16 -6.25
N LEU A 129 12.67 -1.86 -6.40
CA LEU A 129 13.98 -1.29 -6.73
C LEU A 129 15.04 -1.47 -5.62
N LYS A 130 14.60 -1.52 -4.36
CA LYS A 130 15.53 -1.82 -3.24
C LYS A 130 16.01 -3.26 -3.22
N ASN A 131 15.22 -4.18 -3.75
CA ASN A 131 15.50 -5.61 -3.75
C ASN A 131 16.00 -6.14 -5.12
N THR A 132 16.23 -5.26 -6.09
CA THR A 132 16.75 -5.59 -7.42
C THR A 132 17.99 -4.78 -7.73
N THR A 133 18.72 -5.18 -8.79
CA THR A 133 19.88 -4.45 -9.31
C THR A 133 19.71 -4.22 -10.80
N ASN A 134 20.10 -3.01 -11.26
CA ASN A 134 20.02 -2.64 -12.68
C ASN A 134 18.60 -2.81 -13.26
N VAL A 135 17.59 -2.31 -12.54
CA VAL A 135 16.17 -2.28 -12.95
C VAL A 135 15.73 -0.83 -13.00
N ASP A 136 15.06 -0.45 -14.07
CA ASP A 136 14.47 0.88 -14.24
C ASP A 136 13.01 0.86 -13.73
N GLY A 137 12.67 1.76 -12.81
CA GLY A 137 11.35 1.89 -12.22
C GLY A 137 10.62 3.14 -12.67
N ALA A 138 9.39 2.96 -13.13
CA ALA A 138 8.43 4.03 -13.36
C ALA A 138 7.19 3.80 -12.51
N ALA A 139 6.48 4.89 -12.18
CA ALA A 139 5.24 4.82 -11.42
C ALA A 139 4.27 5.92 -11.82
N CYS A 140 2.99 5.60 -11.86
CA CYS A 140 1.97 6.60 -12.12
C CYS A 140 0.82 6.54 -11.13
N ASP A 141 0.20 7.71 -10.94
CA ASP A 141 -1.00 7.90 -10.14
C ASP A 141 -1.80 9.09 -10.67
N ILE A 142 -3.11 9.07 -10.49
CA ILE A 142 -3.99 10.19 -10.84
C ILE A 142 -3.81 11.35 -9.85
N SER A 143 -3.50 11.04 -8.59
CA SER A 143 -3.35 11.99 -7.50
C SER A 143 -1.95 12.61 -7.48
N LYS A 144 -1.90 13.92 -7.75
CA LYS A 144 -0.65 14.69 -7.59
C LYS A 144 -0.13 14.65 -6.14
N GLN A 145 -1.03 14.60 -5.19
CA GLN A 145 -0.70 14.55 -3.76
C GLN A 145 -0.04 13.22 -3.39
N ALA A 146 -0.58 12.10 -3.89
CA ALA A 146 0.02 10.78 -3.73
C ALA A 146 1.43 10.74 -4.35
N LEU A 147 1.61 11.23 -5.56
CA LEU A 147 2.92 11.31 -6.20
C LEU A 147 3.94 12.15 -5.43
N ASN A 148 3.50 13.21 -4.74
CA ASN A 148 4.41 13.97 -3.87
C ASN A 148 4.91 13.11 -2.71
N VAL A 149 4.03 12.34 -2.05
CA VAL A 149 4.40 11.40 -0.99
C VAL A 149 5.33 10.30 -1.55
N ALA A 150 5.01 9.72 -2.71
CA ALA A 150 5.85 8.71 -3.36
C ALA A 150 7.26 9.23 -3.68
N LYS A 151 7.38 10.47 -4.19
CA LYS A 151 8.67 11.13 -4.45
C LYS A 151 9.49 11.35 -3.17
N GLU A 152 8.83 11.71 -2.06
CA GLU A 152 9.50 11.80 -0.74
C GLU A 152 9.97 10.43 -0.27
N ASN A 153 9.17 9.39 -0.45
CA ASN A 153 9.51 8.02 -0.08
C ASN A 153 10.66 7.45 -0.92
N ALA A 154 10.69 7.74 -2.22
CA ALA A 154 11.80 7.36 -3.09
C ALA A 154 13.13 7.99 -2.62
N ARG A 155 13.11 9.28 -2.27
CA ARG A 155 14.28 9.97 -1.69
C ARG A 155 14.69 9.39 -0.34
N LEU A 156 13.70 9.14 0.54
CA LEU A 156 13.95 8.56 1.87
C LEU A 156 14.66 7.21 1.75
N ASN A 157 14.26 6.38 0.78
CA ASN A 157 14.80 5.05 0.57
C ASN A 157 15.98 5.01 -0.42
N GLY A 158 16.39 6.16 -0.99
CA GLY A 158 17.56 6.27 -1.86
C GLY A 158 17.42 5.51 -3.17
N VAL A 159 16.24 5.54 -3.79
CA VAL A 159 15.97 4.99 -5.13
C VAL A 159 15.51 6.08 -6.09
N PHE A 160 15.76 5.85 -7.38
CA PHE A 160 15.26 6.68 -8.45
C PHE A 160 14.04 6.01 -9.09
N VAL A 161 12.96 6.76 -9.26
CA VAL A 161 11.72 6.34 -9.91
C VAL A 161 11.25 7.46 -10.82
N ASP A 162 10.87 7.13 -12.05
CA ASP A 162 10.20 8.04 -12.97
C ASP A 162 8.71 8.13 -12.59
N PHE A 163 8.32 9.30 -12.06
CA PHE A 163 6.94 9.53 -11.60
C PHE A 163 6.17 10.38 -12.62
N GLU A 164 5.08 9.82 -13.14
CA GLU A 164 4.17 10.53 -14.05
C GLU A 164 2.76 10.64 -13.46
N ARG A 165 2.13 11.80 -13.62
CA ARG A 165 0.73 11.95 -13.27
C ARG A 165 -0.15 11.49 -14.44
N SER A 166 -0.83 10.36 -14.27
CA SER A 166 -1.63 9.75 -15.32
C SER A 166 -2.92 9.14 -14.77
N ASN A 167 -3.99 9.19 -15.55
CA ASN A 167 -5.17 8.36 -15.32
C ASN A 167 -4.97 7.04 -16.06
N LEU A 168 -4.38 6.07 -15.36
CA LEU A 168 -3.87 4.84 -15.92
C LEU A 168 -2.84 5.13 -17.06
N PHE A 169 -3.07 4.65 -18.26
CA PHE A 169 -2.13 4.76 -19.38
C PHE A 169 -2.20 6.07 -20.17
N GLU A 170 -3.05 7.07 -19.80
CA GLU A 170 -3.25 8.29 -20.61
C GLU A 170 -1.96 9.06 -20.93
N HIS A 171 -0.95 9.01 -20.05
CA HIS A 171 0.35 9.68 -20.21
C HIS A 171 1.52 8.71 -20.04
N VAL A 172 1.31 7.43 -20.32
CA VAL A 172 2.33 6.39 -20.28
C VAL A 172 2.68 6.00 -21.70
N ASP A 173 3.82 6.50 -22.20
CA ASP A 173 4.21 6.33 -23.61
C ASP A 173 5.23 5.19 -23.82
N GLU A 174 5.74 4.59 -22.74
CA GLU A 174 6.84 3.65 -22.80
C GLU A 174 6.40 2.19 -22.64
N MET A 175 7.29 1.27 -23.04
CA MET A 175 7.08 -0.17 -22.95
C MET A 175 7.79 -0.75 -21.72
N TYR A 176 7.10 -1.60 -20.98
CA TYR A 176 7.58 -2.22 -19.75
C TYR A 176 7.67 -3.73 -19.87
N ASP A 177 8.62 -4.32 -19.16
CA ASP A 177 8.76 -5.77 -19.04
C ASP A 177 7.77 -6.33 -18.01
N VAL A 178 7.52 -5.55 -16.94
CA VAL A 178 6.58 -5.88 -15.87
C VAL A 178 5.72 -4.68 -15.54
N ILE A 179 4.42 -4.89 -15.44
CA ILE A 179 3.47 -3.92 -14.89
C ILE A 179 2.88 -4.53 -13.62
N VAL A 180 2.98 -3.81 -12.51
CA VAL A 180 2.35 -4.15 -11.23
C VAL A 180 1.29 -3.13 -10.90
N SER A 181 0.23 -3.53 -10.22
CA SER A 181 -0.78 -2.60 -9.74
C SER A 181 -1.52 -3.14 -8.51
N ASN A 182 -1.71 -2.28 -7.52
CA ASN A 182 -2.72 -2.43 -6.48
C ASN A 182 -3.80 -1.36 -6.74
N PRO A 183 -4.72 -1.57 -7.67
CA PRO A 183 -5.73 -0.58 -8.02
C PRO A 183 -6.87 -0.57 -6.98
N PRO A 184 -7.69 0.47 -6.92
CA PRO A 184 -8.90 0.45 -6.11
C PRO A 184 -9.83 -0.70 -6.50
N TYR A 185 -10.21 -1.54 -5.54
CA TYR A 185 -10.96 -2.77 -5.79
C TYR A 185 -12.15 -3.01 -4.85
N ILE A 186 -12.40 -2.11 -3.90
CA ILE A 186 -13.51 -2.26 -2.96
C ILE A 186 -14.79 -1.79 -3.66
N ARG A 187 -15.86 -2.54 -3.52
CA ARG A 187 -17.17 -2.14 -4.03
C ARG A 187 -17.64 -0.86 -3.34
N SER A 188 -18.23 0.05 -4.11
CA SER A 188 -18.70 1.34 -3.58
C SER A 188 -19.66 1.20 -2.40
N ASP A 189 -20.53 0.16 -2.42
CA ASP A 189 -21.50 -0.10 -1.35
C ASP A 189 -20.90 -0.73 -0.09
N GLU A 190 -19.68 -1.25 -0.16
CA GLU A 190 -18.94 -1.83 0.98
C GLU A 190 -18.11 -0.79 1.75
N ILE A 191 -17.66 0.28 1.09
CA ILE A 191 -16.79 1.31 1.70
C ILE A 191 -17.37 1.87 3.00
N PRO A 192 -18.67 2.23 3.09
CA PRO A 192 -19.25 2.76 4.34
C PRO A 192 -19.25 1.76 5.51
N HIS A 193 -19.06 0.47 5.23
CA HIS A 193 -19.06 -0.61 6.22
C HIS A 193 -17.66 -0.97 6.72
N LEU A 194 -16.62 -0.39 6.12
CA LEU A 194 -15.24 -0.56 6.57
C LEU A 194 -15.01 0.11 7.93
N MET A 195 -13.92 -0.26 8.59
CA MET A 195 -13.51 0.43 9.81
C MET A 195 -13.39 1.93 9.58
N PRO A 196 -13.78 2.77 10.55
CA PRO A 196 -13.73 4.24 10.41
C PRO A 196 -12.35 4.77 10.00
N GLU A 197 -11.26 4.11 10.44
CA GLU A 197 -9.89 4.43 10.04
C GLU A 197 -9.73 4.44 8.51
N VAL A 198 -10.40 3.50 7.83
CA VAL A 198 -10.35 3.34 6.37
C VAL A 198 -11.40 4.22 5.71
N SER A 199 -12.68 4.01 6.05
CA SER A 199 -13.80 4.65 5.34
C SER A 199 -13.87 6.17 5.46
N VAL A 200 -13.29 6.76 6.55
CA VAL A 200 -13.36 8.20 6.82
C VAL A 200 -12.03 8.90 6.52
N PHE A 201 -10.92 8.24 6.77
CA PHE A 201 -9.61 8.92 6.79
C PHE A 201 -8.72 8.58 5.60
N GLU A 202 -8.87 7.40 4.98
CA GLU A 202 -8.08 7.07 3.79
C GLU A 202 -8.74 7.66 2.52
N PRO A 203 -7.96 7.97 1.46
CA PRO A 203 -8.49 8.58 0.26
C PRO A 203 -9.53 7.66 -0.40
N HIS A 204 -10.75 8.15 -0.59
CA HIS A 204 -11.82 7.39 -1.23
C HIS A 204 -11.42 6.88 -2.64
N GLU A 205 -10.68 7.70 -3.39
CA GLU A 205 -10.17 7.35 -4.73
C GLU A 205 -9.21 6.15 -4.71
N ALA A 206 -8.57 5.86 -3.57
CA ALA A 206 -7.68 4.70 -3.42
C ALA A 206 -8.42 3.42 -3.00
N LEU A 207 -9.72 3.52 -2.68
CA LEU A 207 -10.54 2.40 -2.21
C LEU A 207 -11.56 1.95 -3.25
N ASP A 208 -12.22 2.90 -3.92
CA ASP A 208 -13.44 2.68 -4.70
C ASP A 208 -13.16 2.06 -6.07
N GLY A 209 -13.40 0.75 -6.17
CA GLY A 209 -13.36 -0.04 -7.41
C GLY A 209 -14.67 0.00 -8.21
N SER A 210 -15.62 0.90 -7.88
CA SER A 210 -16.95 1.04 -8.47
C SER A 210 -17.93 -0.06 -8.02
N GLU A 211 -19.08 -0.21 -8.72
CA GLU A 211 -20.21 -1.06 -8.30
C GLU A 211 -19.84 -2.51 -8.00
N ASP A 212 -18.92 -3.09 -8.75
CA ASP A 212 -18.50 -4.49 -8.62
C ASP A 212 -17.03 -4.67 -8.20
N GLY A 213 -16.33 -3.57 -7.90
CA GLY A 213 -14.93 -3.59 -7.50
C GLY A 213 -13.94 -3.93 -8.63
N LEU A 214 -14.40 -4.05 -9.89
CA LEU A 214 -13.59 -4.58 -10.99
C LEU A 214 -13.27 -3.55 -12.08
N LEU A 215 -13.66 -2.29 -11.89
CA LEU A 215 -13.53 -1.23 -12.90
C LEU A 215 -12.08 -1.07 -13.38
N PHE A 216 -11.13 -0.97 -12.47
CA PHE A 216 -9.74 -0.70 -12.79
C PHE A 216 -9.06 -1.90 -13.44
N TYR A 217 -9.36 -3.13 -13.02
CA TYR A 217 -8.85 -4.32 -13.69
C TYR A 217 -9.27 -4.36 -15.16
N ARG A 218 -10.57 -4.12 -15.45
CA ARG A 218 -11.06 -4.07 -16.84
C ARG A 218 -10.33 -3.02 -17.68
N ARG A 219 -10.12 -1.82 -17.14
CA ARG A 219 -9.43 -0.74 -17.85
C ARG A 219 -7.95 -1.08 -18.06
N ILE A 220 -7.25 -1.50 -17.02
CA ILE A 220 -5.83 -1.81 -17.11
C ILE A 220 -5.58 -2.99 -18.08
N ILE A 221 -6.33 -4.08 -17.96
CA ILE A 221 -6.20 -5.25 -18.85
C ILE A 221 -6.44 -4.87 -20.31
N LYS A 222 -7.44 -4.01 -20.58
CA LYS A 222 -7.76 -3.56 -21.93
C LYS A 222 -6.63 -2.74 -22.55
N ASP A 223 -6.06 -1.81 -21.77
CA ASP A 223 -5.18 -0.78 -22.32
C ASP A 223 -3.69 -1.14 -22.18
N CYS A 224 -3.30 -2.06 -21.28
CA CYS A 224 -1.89 -2.35 -20.96
C CYS A 224 -1.07 -2.91 -22.14
N ARG A 225 -1.70 -3.49 -23.16
CA ARG A 225 -0.99 -4.10 -24.29
C ARG A 225 -0.12 -3.12 -25.09
N ALA A 226 -0.51 -1.85 -25.12
CA ALA A 226 0.27 -0.79 -25.77
C ALA A 226 1.58 -0.48 -25.02
N ASN A 227 1.64 -0.82 -23.73
CA ASN A 227 2.74 -0.49 -22.84
C ASN A 227 3.42 -1.73 -22.21
N LEU A 228 2.98 -2.94 -22.54
CA LEU A 228 3.56 -4.18 -22.05
C LEU A 228 4.28 -4.90 -23.19
N LYS A 229 5.58 -5.13 -23.04
CA LYS A 229 6.40 -5.82 -24.04
C LYS A 229 5.87 -7.25 -24.32
N PRO A 230 6.17 -7.83 -25.49
CA PRO A 230 5.97 -9.25 -25.73
C PRO A 230 6.62 -10.10 -24.64
N GLN A 231 5.91 -11.09 -24.11
CA GLN A 231 6.30 -11.89 -22.94
C GLN A 231 6.43 -11.09 -21.63
N GLY A 232 6.04 -9.82 -21.62
CA GLY A 232 5.95 -9.04 -20.38
C GLY A 232 4.85 -9.55 -19.45
N ARG A 233 4.96 -9.21 -18.17
CA ARG A 233 4.03 -9.70 -17.14
C ARG A 233 3.18 -8.58 -16.56
N LEU A 234 1.92 -8.90 -16.32
CA LEU A 234 0.97 -8.05 -15.60
C LEU A 234 0.61 -8.74 -14.28
N LEU A 235 0.82 -8.05 -13.16
CA LEU A 235 0.49 -8.55 -11.83
C LEU A 235 -0.46 -7.57 -11.14
N PHE A 236 -1.51 -8.09 -10.55
CA PHE A 236 -2.47 -7.32 -9.75
C PHE A 236 -2.52 -7.81 -8.32
N GLU A 237 -2.57 -6.90 -7.34
CA GLU A 237 -3.23 -7.20 -6.08
C GLU A 237 -4.74 -7.22 -6.29
N ILE A 238 -5.43 -8.12 -5.59
CA ILE A 238 -6.88 -8.32 -5.69
C ILE A 238 -7.54 -8.47 -4.32
N GLY A 239 -8.84 -8.19 -4.25
CA GLY A 239 -9.69 -8.65 -3.15
C GLY A 239 -9.75 -10.18 -3.11
N CYS A 240 -9.85 -10.75 -1.91
CA CYS A 240 -9.76 -12.19 -1.69
C CYS A 240 -10.85 -13.03 -2.40
N ASP A 241 -11.91 -12.41 -2.87
CA ASP A 241 -13.04 -13.01 -3.61
C ASP A 241 -13.01 -12.72 -5.12
N GLN A 242 -12.00 -11.96 -5.61
CA GLN A 242 -11.93 -11.50 -7.00
C GLN A 242 -11.02 -12.35 -7.90
N GLY A 243 -10.27 -13.30 -7.34
CA GLY A 243 -9.26 -14.09 -8.06
C GLY A 243 -9.76 -14.71 -9.34
N ARG A 244 -10.94 -15.33 -9.29
CA ARG A 244 -11.57 -15.96 -10.45
C ARG A 244 -11.92 -14.94 -11.54
N GLN A 245 -12.62 -13.85 -11.18
CA GLN A 245 -13.08 -12.87 -12.16
C GLN A 245 -11.92 -12.16 -12.87
N VAL A 246 -10.87 -11.77 -12.12
CA VAL A 246 -9.70 -11.10 -12.70
C VAL A 246 -8.93 -12.05 -13.59
N SER A 247 -8.76 -13.33 -13.19
CA SER A 247 -8.12 -14.35 -14.02
C SER A 247 -8.86 -14.59 -15.33
N GLU A 248 -10.19 -14.73 -15.27
CA GLU A 248 -11.02 -14.93 -16.48
C GLU A 248 -10.92 -13.71 -17.42
N MET A 249 -10.88 -12.48 -16.89
CA MET A 249 -10.68 -11.25 -17.70
C MET A 249 -9.31 -11.24 -18.41
N MET A 250 -8.23 -11.59 -17.70
CA MET A 250 -6.90 -11.67 -18.30
C MET A 250 -6.82 -12.75 -19.37
N GLN A 251 -7.38 -13.94 -19.12
CA GLN A 251 -7.43 -15.03 -20.12
C GLN A 251 -8.23 -14.63 -21.36
N PHE A 252 -9.39 -13.99 -21.16
CA PHE A 252 -10.22 -13.50 -22.28
C PHE A 252 -9.49 -12.43 -23.10
N ALA A 253 -8.70 -11.59 -22.43
CA ALA A 253 -7.84 -10.60 -23.09
C ALA A 253 -6.61 -11.23 -23.77
N GLY A 254 -6.41 -12.55 -23.69
CA GLY A 254 -5.34 -13.31 -24.37
C GLY A 254 -4.01 -13.30 -23.60
N PHE A 255 -4.02 -13.13 -22.29
CA PHE A 255 -2.88 -13.44 -21.45
C PHE A 255 -2.76 -14.95 -21.29
N SER A 256 -1.53 -15.46 -21.29
CA SER A 256 -1.20 -16.85 -20.95
C SER A 256 -0.63 -16.95 -19.53
N ASP A 257 -0.42 -18.18 -19.06
CA ASP A 257 0.14 -18.46 -17.72
C ASP A 257 -0.57 -17.65 -16.62
N VAL A 258 -1.92 -17.53 -16.73
CA VAL A 258 -2.71 -16.78 -15.76
C VAL A 258 -2.97 -17.64 -14.53
N HIS A 259 -2.52 -17.17 -13.37
CA HIS A 259 -2.69 -17.89 -12.11
C HIS A 259 -2.92 -16.94 -10.93
N VAL A 260 -3.60 -17.48 -9.91
CA VAL A 260 -3.88 -16.79 -8.65
C VAL A 260 -2.89 -17.25 -7.60
N ILE A 261 -2.31 -16.29 -6.89
CA ILE A 261 -1.37 -16.52 -5.80
C ILE A 261 -2.04 -16.11 -4.48
N LYS A 262 -1.81 -16.93 -3.46
CA LYS A 262 -2.37 -16.71 -2.12
C LYS A 262 -1.38 -16.00 -1.21
N ASP A 263 -1.94 -15.17 -0.30
CA ASP A 263 -1.18 -14.59 0.81
C ASP A 263 -0.86 -15.63 1.89
N LEU A 264 -0.13 -15.21 2.92
CA LEU A 264 0.25 -16.07 4.05
C LEU A 264 -0.96 -16.59 4.87
N ALA A 265 -2.09 -15.91 4.80
CA ALA A 265 -3.33 -16.32 5.44
C ALA A 265 -4.13 -17.33 4.59
N GLY A 266 -3.69 -17.60 3.35
CA GLY A 266 -4.32 -18.51 2.41
C GLY A 266 -5.45 -17.91 1.58
N ASN A 267 -5.62 -16.59 1.59
CA ASN A 267 -6.58 -15.87 0.76
C ASN A 267 -5.97 -15.60 -0.63
N ASP A 268 -6.81 -15.55 -1.66
CA ASP A 268 -6.39 -15.09 -2.97
C ASP A 268 -5.92 -13.63 -2.87
N ARG A 269 -4.72 -13.32 -3.35
CA ARG A 269 -4.13 -11.99 -3.18
C ARG A 269 -3.53 -11.40 -4.44
N VAL A 270 -2.92 -12.19 -5.30
CA VAL A 270 -2.30 -11.71 -6.53
C VAL A 270 -2.80 -12.51 -7.72
N VAL A 271 -3.07 -11.84 -8.83
CA VAL A 271 -3.26 -12.48 -10.14
C VAL A 271 -2.12 -12.06 -11.06
N SER A 272 -1.44 -13.02 -11.64
CA SER A 272 -0.34 -12.83 -12.60
C SER A 272 -0.67 -13.45 -13.95
N GLY A 273 -0.22 -12.82 -15.04
CA GLY A 273 -0.33 -13.37 -16.39
C GLY A 273 0.73 -12.80 -17.31
N VAL A 274 1.03 -13.55 -18.38
CA VAL A 274 2.02 -13.22 -19.42
C VAL A 274 1.32 -12.66 -20.66
N HIS A 275 1.82 -11.55 -21.19
CA HIS A 275 1.36 -10.99 -22.45
C HIS A 275 1.87 -11.80 -23.63
N ASP A 276 1.02 -12.68 -24.18
CA ASP A 276 1.32 -13.37 -25.43
C ASP A 276 1.15 -12.41 -26.62
N SER A 277 2.26 -12.08 -27.26
CA SER A 277 2.22 -11.49 -28.60
C SER A 277 1.87 -12.59 -29.60
N LYS A 278 0.63 -12.97 -29.70
CA LYS A 278 0.19 -13.60 -30.94
C LYS A 278 0.15 -12.50 -32.00
N GLU A 279 1.16 -12.50 -32.89
CA GLU A 279 1.03 -11.78 -34.16
C GLU A 279 -0.38 -12.06 -34.70
N GLU A 280 -1.19 -11.03 -34.92
CA GLU A 280 -2.37 -11.17 -35.77
C GLU A 280 -1.88 -11.67 -37.13
N LYS A 281 -1.96 -12.97 -37.33
CA LYS A 281 -1.85 -13.50 -38.68
C LYS A 281 -3.05 -12.93 -39.42
N HIS A 282 -2.83 -11.81 -40.11
CA HIS A 282 -3.73 -11.38 -41.15
C HIS A 282 -3.85 -12.53 -42.17
N VAL A 283 -5.00 -13.22 -42.16
CA VAL A 283 -5.45 -14.11 -43.21
C VAL A 283 -6.25 -13.31 -44.20
#